data_508163d2f77e6a29baeb06ed8fafdeca
#
_entry.id   508163d2f77e6a29baeb06ed8fafdeca
#
_cell.length_a   1.000
_cell.length_b   1.000
_cell.length_c   1.000
_cell.angle_alpha   90.00
_cell.angle_beta   90.00
_cell.angle_gamma   90.00
#
_symmetry.space_group_name_H-M   'P 1'
#
loop_
_entity.id
_entity.type
_entity.pdbx_description
1 polymer ?
#
loop_
_entity_poly.entity_id
_entity_poly.type
_entity_poly.pdbx_seq_one_letter_code
_entity_poly.pdbx_strand_id
1 'polypeptide(L)'
;MYKRQCLGKSTYARCGIIVNVTPLEPGWEGHVTLEFSNTTPLPAKIYANEGVSQFVFIKGNERPSITYAKRKGKYMKQKGVTLPKI
;
A
#
# COMPACT_ATOMS: atom_id res chain seq x y z
N MET A 1 -18.49 -0.23 5.85
CA MET A 1 -17.35 -0.44 4.94
C MET A 1 -16.10 0.25 5.50
N TYR A 2 -14.95 -0.32 5.27
CA TYR A 2 -13.68 0.23 5.79
C TYR A 2 -12.85 0.83 4.66
N LYS A 3 -12.31 2.01 4.91
CA LYS A 3 -11.20 2.54 4.13
C LYS A 3 -9.91 2.00 4.72
N ARG A 4 -8.96 1.68 3.87
CA ARG A 4 -7.68 1.11 4.27
C ARG A 4 -6.56 1.98 3.75
N GLN A 5 -5.54 2.16 4.56
CA GLN A 5 -4.35 2.89 4.16
C GLN A 5 -3.11 2.20 4.70
N CYS A 6 -2.11 2.09 3.85
CA CYS A 6 -0.80 1.60 4.24
C CYS A 6 0.06 2.78 4.67
N LEU A 7 0.75 2.64 5.79
CA LEU A 7 1.66 3.65 6.32
C LEU A 7 3.02 3.02 6.56
N GLY A 8 4.04 3.86 6.64
CA GLY A 8 5.38 3.42 6.99
C GLY A 8 5.48 2.96 8.44
N LYS A 9 6.55 2.24 8.74
CA LYS A 9 6.89 1.78 10.08
C LYS A 9 8.00 2.66 10.64
N SER A 10 7.90 3.01 11.93
CA SER A 10 8.79 3.99 12.56
C SER A 10 10.26 3.62 12.48
N THR A 11 10.61 2.34 12.58
CA THR A 11 12.00 1.90 12.50
C THR A 11 12.62 2.28 11.15
N TYR A 12 11.93 1.99 10.06
CA TYR A 12 12.41 2.32 8.72
C TYR A 12 12.33 3.81 8.43
N ALA A 13 11.30 4.49 8.95
CA ALA A 13 11.17 5.94 8.81
C ALA A 13 12.39 6.67 9.42
N ARG A 14 12.89 6.19 10.56
CA ARG A 14 14.09 6.75 11.18
C ARG A 14 15.36 6.53 10.38
N CYS A 15 15.37 5.55 9.51
CA CYS A 15 16.47 5.29 8.58
C CYS A 15 16.32 6.03 7.25
N GLY A 16 15.33 6.91 7.13
CA GLY A 16 15.09 7.64 5.90
C GLY A 16 14.38 6.83 4.82
N ILE A 17 13.77 5.71 5.18
CA ILE A 17 13.03 4.87 4.24
C ILE A 17 11.56 5.26 4.26
N ILE A 18 11.07 5.66 3.11
CA ILE A 18 9.68 6.09 2.94
C ILE A 18 8.93 5.02 2.16
N VAL A 19 7.75 4.67 2.64
CA VAL A 19 6.79 3.88 1.88
C VAL A 19 5.91 4.85 1.10
N ASN A 20 5.97 4.78 -0.21
CA ASN A 20 5.11 5.58 -1.07
C ASN A 20 3.75 4.90 -1.11
N VAL A 21 2.71 5.58 -0.70
CA VAL A 21 1.41 4.97 -0.49
C VAL A 21 0.31 5.74 -1.19
N THR A 22 -0.70 4.98 -1.60
CA THR A 22 -2.01 5.52 -1.94
C THR A 22 -3.05 4.78 -1.11
N PRO A 23 -4.24 5.35 -0.91
CA PRO A 23 -5.30 4.63 -0.21
C PRO A 23 -5.65 3.34 -0.94
N LEU A 24 -5.95 2.29 -0.17
CA LEU A 24 -6.50 1.06 -0.70
C LEU A 24 -8.01 1.23 -0.80
N GLU A 25 -8.49 1.35 -2.02
CA GLU A 25 -9.90 1.64 -2.27
C GLU A 25 -10.80 0.47 -1.85
N PRO A 26 -12.00 0.76 -1.33
CA PRO A 26 -12.99 -0.28 -1.04
C PRO A 26 -13.31 -1.12 -2.28
N GLY A 27 -13.40 -2.43 -2.10
CA GLY A 27 -13.68 -3.35 -3.19
C GLY A 27 -12.45 -3.81 -3.98
N TRP A 28 -11.27 -3.26 -3.71
CA TRP A 28 -10.05 -3.73 -4.34
C TRP A 28 -9.56 -5.03 -3.67
N GLU A 29 -9.13 -5.98 -4.49
CA GLU A 29 -8.54 -7.25 -4.06
C GLU A 29 -7.25 -7.52 -4.82
N GLY A 30 -6.29 -8.11 -4.14
CA GLY A 30 -5.03 -8.52 -4.76
C GLY A 30 -3.87 -8.45 -3.78
N HIS A 31 -2.66 -8.71 -4.27
CA HIS A 31 -1.44 -8.49 -3.52
C HIS A 31 -1.09 -7.01 -3.54
N VAL A 32 -0.78 -6.47 -2.37
CA VAL A 32 -0.33 -5.08 -2.26
C VAL A 32 1.13 -5.01 -2.66
N THR A 33 1.44 -4.12 -3.60
CA THR A 33 2.83 -3.81 -3.94
C THR A 33 3.25 -2.58 -3.15
N LEU A 34 4.32 -2.73 -2.37
CA LEU A 34 4.87 -1.61 -1.60
C LEU A 34 6.04 -1.00 -2.38
N GLU A 35 6.02 0.31 -2.48
CA GLU A 35 7.06 1.08 -3.16
C GLU A 35 7.89 1.81 -2.12
N PHE A 36 9.18 1.50 -2.04
CA PHE A 36 10.07 2.12 -1.07
C PHE A 36 11.00 3.13 -1.73
N SER A 37 11.21 4.24 -1.05
CA SER A 37 12.22 5.23 -1.43
C SER A 37 13.26 5.32 -0.32
N ASN A 38 14.54 5.31 -0.69
CA ASN A 38 15.64 5.56 0.23
C ASN A 38 16.08 7.01 0.06
N THR A 39 15.87 7.82 1.09
CA THR A 39 16.21 9.24 1.05
C THR A 39 17.64 9.54 1.50
N THR A 40 18.44 8.52 1.77
CA THR A 40 19.84 8.67 2.22
C THR A 40 20.81 8.08 1.20
N PRO A 41 22.09 8.45 1.22
CA PRO A 41 23.10 7.83 0.38
C PRO A 41 23.54 6.45 0.86
N LEU A 42 23.10 6.01 2.03
CA LEU A 42 23.46 4.72 2.60
C LEU A 42 22.48 3.65 2.17
N PRO A 43 22.95 2.43 1.87
CA PRO A 43 22.04 1.34 1.54
C PRO A 43 21.21 0.94 2.77
N ALA A 44 19.96 0.53 2.54
CA ALA A 44 19.10 0.03 3.59
C ALA A 44 18.68 -1.41 3.26
N LYS A 45 18.65 -2.25 4.28
CA LYS A 45 18.24 -3.64 4.14
C LYS A 45 16.82 -3.81 4.64
N ILE A 46 15.98 -4.42 3.82
CA ILE A 46 14.60 -4.77 4.17
C ILE A 46 14.51 -6.28 4.14
N TYR A 47 14.01 -6.85 5.24
CA TYR A 47 13.96 -8.30 5.41
C TYR A 47 12.59 -8.84 5.02
N ALA A 48 12.59 -9.94 4.28
CA ALA A 48 11.37 -10.68 4.03
C ALA A 48 10.82 -11.26 5.34
N ASN A 49 9.50 -11.40 5.41
CA ASN A 49 8.78 -11.96 6.55
C ASN A 49 8.90 -11.14 7.84
N GLU A 50 9.33 -9.92 7.75
CA GLU A 50 9.31 -8.97 8.85
C GLU A 50 8.39 -7.79 8.55
N GLY A 51 7.85 -7.18 9.59
CA GLY A 51 6.98 -6.02 9.41
C GLY A 51 7.75 -4.82 8.88
N VAL A 52 7.33 -4.28 7.74
CA VAL A 52 7.96 -3.12 7.08
C VAL A 52 7.01 -1.93 6.96
N SER A 53 5.74 -2.16 7.16
CA SER A 53 4.68 -1.16 7.05
C SER A 53 3.53 -1.53 7.97
N GLN A 54 2.51 -0.69 8.02
CA GLN A 54 1.32 -0.95 8.80
C GLN A 54 0.08 -0.53 8.02
N PHE A 55 -1.04 -1.17 8.32
CA PHE A 55 -2.32 -0.80 7.75
C PHE A 55 -3.17 -0.09 8.79
N VAL A 56 -3.87 0.94 8.36
CA VAL A 56 -4.87 1.63 9.14
C VAL A 56 -6.22 1.40 8.48
N PHE A 57 -7.21 1.01 9.29
CA PHE A 57 -8.57 0.78 8.83
C PHE A 57 -9.46 1.88 9.40
N ILE A 58 -10.19 2.56 8.52
CA ILE A 58 -11.13 3.61 8.93
C ILE A 58 -12.51 3.14 8.52
N LYS A 59 -13.41 3.02 9.51
CA LYS A 59 -14.78 2.61 9.23
C LYS A 59 -15.54 3.75 8.57
N GLY A 60 -16.08 3.46 7.40
CA GLY A 60 -16.95 4.39 6.68
C GLY A 60 -18.41 4.15 7.03
N ASN A 61 -19.21 5.21 6.96
CA ASN A 61 -20.65 5.14 7.24
C ASN A 61 -21.48 4.78 6.02
N GLU A 62 -20.94 4.98 4.84
CA GLU A 62 -21.62 4.73 3.57
C GLU A 62 -20.74 3.93 2.61
N ARG A 63 -21.39 3.13 1.76
CA ARG A 63 -20.69 2.45 0.69
C ARG A 63 -20.39 3.43 -0.42
N PRO A 64 -19.21 3.32 -1.10
CA PRO A 64 -18.96 4.13 -2.28
C PRO A 64 -19.99 3.81 -3.36
N SER A 65 -20.39 4.81 -4.11
CA SER A 65 -21.32 4.64 -5.22
C SER A 65 -20.76 3.74 -6.32
N ILE A 66 -19.43 3.78 -6.49
CA ILE A 66 -18.71 2.92 -7.44
C ILE A 66 -17.53 2.31 -6.72
N THR A 67 -17.45 0.97 -6.69
CA THR A 67 -16.33 0.25 -6.11
C THR A 67 -15.17 0.20 -7.10
N TYR A 68 -13.96 -0.11 -6.60
CA TYR A 68 -12.79 -0.28 -7.45
C TYR A 68 -13.03 -1.36 -8.53
N ALA A 69 -13.66 -2.47 -8.16
CA ALA A 69 -13.98 -3.54 -9.09
C ALA A 69 -14.91 -3.08 -10.23
N LYS A 70 -15.92 -2.27 -9.90
CA LYS A 70 -16.84 -1.73 -10.89
C LYS A 70 -16.20 -0.71 -11.82
N ARG A 71 -15.20 0.03 -11.33
CA ARG A 71 -14.43 0.99 -12.14
C ARG A 71 -13.42 0.33 -13.06
N LYS A 72 -13.21 -0.99 -12.93
CA LYS A 72 -12.22 -1.75 -13.71
C LYS A 72 -10.82 -1.15 -13.59
N GLY A 73 -10.39 -0.88 -12.36
CA GLY A 73 -9.06 -0.35 -12.09
C GLY A 73 -7.94 -1.28 -12.55
N LYS A 74 -6.75 -0.72 -12.75
CA LYS A 74 -5.61 -1.42 -13.37
C LYS A 74 -5.03 -2.56 -12.54
N TYR A 75 -5.20 -2.50 -11.22
CA TYR A 75 -4.46 -3.37 -10.29
C TYR A 75 -5.34 -4.35 -9.55
N MET A 76 -6.55 -4.59 -10.04
CA MET A 76 -7.48 -5.52 -9.41
C MET A 76 -6.93 -6.95 -9.49
N LYS A 77 -6.98 -7.66 -8.35
CA LYS A 77 -6.57 -9.07 -8.22
C LYS A 77 -5.15 -9.36 -8.69
N GLN A 78 -4.28 -8.36 -8.67
CA GLN A 78 -2.87 -8.58 -9.01
C GLN A 78 -2.22 -9.56 -8.04
N LYS A 79 -1.22 -10.29 -8.51
CA LYS A 79 -0.47 -11.26 -7.72
C LYS A 79 1.00 -10.91 -7.73
N GLY A 80 1.65 -11.07 -6.57
CA GLY A 80 3.06 -10.76 -6.41
C GLY A 80 3.36 -9.28 -6.62
N VAL A 81 4.64 -8.96 -6.82
CA VAL A 81 5.07 -7.59 -7.11
C VAL A 81 4.60 -7.19 -8.50
N THR A 82 3.89 -6.08 -8.59
CA THR A 82 3.34 -5.59 -9.85
C THR A 82 3.93 -4.22 -10.17
N LEU A 83 4.53 -4.10 -11.35
CA LEU A 83 5.10 -2.84 -11.84
C LEU A 83 3.99 -1.90 -12.30
N PRO A 84 4.29 -0.58 -12.42
CA PRO A 84 3.31 0.38 -12.88
C PRO A 84 2.74 0.01 -14.25
N LYS A 85 1.44 0.17 -14.40
CA LYS A 85 0.73 0.00 -15.66
C LYS A 85 0.36 1.38 -16.21
N ILE A 86 0.64 1.57 -17.46
CA ILE A 86 0.33 2.82 -18.16
C ILE A 86 -1.03 2.72 -18.86
#